data_90e6035333650ee81c4a74985d659831
#
_entry.id   90e6035333650ee81c4a74985d659831
#
_cell.length_a   1.000
_cell.length_b   1.000
_cell.length_c   1.000
_cell.angle_alpha   90.00
_cell.angle_beta   90.00
_cell.angle_gamma   90.00
#
_symmetry.space_group_name_H-M   'P 1'
#
loop_
_entity.id
_entity.type
_entity.pdbx_description
1 polymer ?
#
loop_
_entity_poly.entity_id
_entity_poly.type
_entity_poly.pdbx_seq_one_letter_code
_entity_poly.pdbx_strand_id
1 'polypeptide(L)'
;MSVRYFSIFAVCFQISEVMGKEKRQLSWEELETKYRKRIKRLHRMNGVIFWVTLALAVINVGMLLVRDNSTWEEIVFRGGQYLAMLLILKAQIFLRKRFKVDVPAALSVVILLFAFSALVLGDGLDFYGRFTWWDSVLHGFSGVILSFVALWLIHVIMAGNDKYIYFNKYFLVLFLVMFSLGMGACWEIVEYTYDSLSGTNTQQFMASTTGSIFAAEDVPLCGHAALRDTMTDLILDLVGAFAVAVYGFFQHNRLKERYAFAVRLMEIDWEEMGEVKD
;
A
#
# COMPACT_ATOMS: atom_id res chain seq x y z
N MET A 1 -5.24 28.59 -2.25
CA MET A 1 -5.17 28.42 -0.81
C MET A 1 -4.97 26.96 -0.34
N SER A 2 -5.34 25.90 -1.06
CA SER A 2 -5.30 24.52 -0.53
C SER A 2 -4.01 23.71 -0.81
N VAL A 3 -3.07 24.21 -1.60
CA VAL A 3 -1.92 23.43 -2.08
C VAL A 3 -0.79 23.31 -1.04
N ARG A 4 -0.64 24.29 -0.18
CA ARG A 4 0.46 24.35 0.80
C ARG A 4 0.24 23.46 2.03
N TYR A 5 -1.01 23.20 2.41
CA TYR A 5 -1.34 22.45 3.63
C TYR A 5 -0.90 20.99 3.59
N PHE A 6 -0.91 20.36 2.42
CA PHE A 6 -0.62 18.92 2.30
C PHE A 6 0.88 18.58 2.36
N SER A 7 1.74 19.43 1.77
CA SER A 7 3.20 19.24 1.85
C SER A 7 3.70 19.41 3.28
N ILE A 8 3.09 20.33 4.04
CA ILE A 8 3.42 20.59 5.44
C ILE A 8 3.02 19.44 6.34
N PHE A 9 1.90 18.77 6.03
CA PHE A 9 1.43 17.63 6.82
C PHE A 9 2.37 16.42 6.72
N ALA A 10 2.88 16.11 5.52
CA ALA A 10 3.91 15.10 5.33
C ALA A 10 5.19 15.46 6.12
N VAL A 11 5.56 16.74 6.17
CA VAL A 11 6.66 17.25 7.01
C VAL A 11 6.34 17.07 8.49
N CYS A 12 5.13 17.39 8.95
CA CYS A 12 4.76 17.28 10.36
C CYS A 12 4.69 15.84 10.88
N PHE A 13 4.18 14.90 10.09
CA PHE A 13 4.20 13.48 10.44
C PHE A 13 5.63 12.96 10.59
N GLN A 14 6.53 13.44 9.74
CA GLN A 14 7.96 13.10 9.76
C GLN A 14 8.75 13.80 10.85
N ILE A 15 8.41 15.04 11.20
CA ILE A 15 8.99 15.76 12.35
C ILE A 15 8.70 15.00 13.64
N SER A 16 7.51 14.43 13.78
CA SER A 16 7.14 13.68 14.97
C SER A 16 7.92 12.36 15.13
N GLU A 17 8.36 11.77 14.04
CA GLU A 17 9.19 10.57 14.06
C GLU A 17 10.64 10.89 14.49
N VAL A 18 11.12 12.09 14.10
CA VAL A 18 12.46 12.60 14.48
C VAL A 18 12.46 13.17 15.91
N MET A 19 11.41 13.85 16.33
CA MET A 19 11.30 14.46 17.68
C MET A 19 11.12 13.44 18.81
N GLY A 20 10.79 12.17 18.50
CA GLY A 20 10.73 11.11 19.52
C GLY A 20 12.11 10.73 20.10
N LYS A 21 13.20 11.16 19.46
CA LYS A 21 14.58 10.84 19.89
C LYS A 21 15.45 12.05 20.25
N GLU A 22 15.09 13.27 19.84
CA GLU A 22 15.87 14.46 20.15
C GLU A 22 14.97 15.64 20.53
N LYS A 23 15.16 16.20 21.74
CA LYS A 23 14.53 17.43 22.24
C LYS A 23 15.03 18.71 21.50
N ARG A 24 15.67 18.60 20.34
CA ARG A 24 16.17 19.73 19.57
C ARG A 24 15.10 20.20 18.59
N GLN A 25 14.60 21.42 18.77
CA GLN A 25 13.81 22.09 17.73
C GLN A 25 14.70 22.31 16.52
N LEU A 26 14.41 21.63 15.40
CA LEU A 26 15.07 21.87 14.13
C LEU A 26 14.59 23.21 13.55
N SER A 27 15.49 23.96 12.92
CA SER A 27 15.11 25.15 12.16
C SER A 27 14.27 24.77 10.92
N TRP A 28 13.48 25.71 10.43
CA TRP A 28 12.67 25.49 9.22
C TRP A 28 13.50 25.10 7.99
N GLU A 29 14.69 25.69 7.83
CA GLU A 29 15.63 25.34 6.76
C GLU A 29 16.13 23.89 6.86
N GLU A 30 16.41 23.42 8.09
CA GLU A 30 16.81 22.03 8.32
C GLU A 30 15.69 21.06 7.99
N LEU A 31 14.42 21.41 8.32
CA LEU A 31 13.24 20.62 8.02
C LEU A 31 12.99 20.55 6.52
N GLU A 32 13.03 21.67 5.82
CA GLU A 32 12.90 21.74 4.37
C GLU A 32 13.99 20.94 3.66
N THR A 33 15.22 21.07 4.11
CA THR A 33 16.36 20.32 3.55
C THR A 33 16.18 18.82 3.74
N LYS A 34 15.74 18.36 4.92
CA LYS A 34 15.41 16.95 5.18
C LYS A 34 14.30 16.46 4.28
N TYR A 35 13.23 17.25 4.13
CA TYR A 35 12.10 16.93 3.24
C TYR A 35 12.55 16.79 1.78
N ARG A 36 13.28 17.77 1.24
CA ARG A 36 13.80 17.75 -0.14
C ARG A 36 14.72 16.54 -0.38
N LYS A 37 15.60 16.20 0.56
CA LYS A 37 16.45 14.98 0.47
C LYS A 37 15.63 13.71 0.42
N ARG A 38 14.53 13.65 1.18
CA ARG A 38 13.62 12.51 1.25
C ARG A 38 12.83 12.31 -0.02
N ILE A 39 12.28 13.39 -0.58
CA ILE A 39 11.60 13.38 -1.89
C ILE A 39 12.56 12.94 -3.00
N LYS A 40 13.79 13.47 -3.03
CA LYS A 40 14.80 13.03 -4.01
C LYS A 40 15.15 11.54 -3.87
N ARG A 41 15.15 11.00 -2.64
CA ARG A 41 15.36 9.57 -2.41
C ARG A 41 14.19 8.76 -2.93
N LEU A 42 12.95 9.17 -2.64
CA LEU A 42 11.73 8.52 -3.13
C LEU A 42 11.68 8.51 -4.66
N HIS A 43 11.97 9.63 -5.32
CA HIS A 43 12.04 9.68 -6.77
C HIS A 43 13.10 8.74 -7.36
N ARG A 44 14.28 8.64 -6.73
CA ARG A 44 15.30 7.67 -7.16
C ARG A 44 14.82 6.23 -7.00
N MET A 45 14.19 5.90 -5.88
CA MET A 45 13.65 4.56 -5.64
C MET A 45 12.57 4.22 -6.66
N ASN A 46 11.62 5.14 -6.91
CA ASN A 46 10.60 4.95 -7.94
C ASN A 46 11.22 4.72 -9.33
N GLY A 47 12.28 5.45 -9.66
CA GLY A 47 13.02 5.26 -10.91
C GLY A 47 13.69 3.88 -10.98
N VAL A 48 14.33 3.42 -9.90
CA VAL A 48 14.93 2.08 -9.85
C VAL A 48 13.86 1.00 -9.99
N ILE A 49 12.77 1.07 -9.22
CA ILE A 49 11.67 0.11 -9.30
C ILE A 49 11.06 0.10 -10.70
N PHE A 50 10.87 1.27 -11.32
CA PHE A 50 10.36 1.37 -12.69
C PHE A 50 11.24 0.61 -13.69
N TRP A 51 12.55 0.88 -13.70
CA TRP A 51 13.45 0.23 -14.64
C TRP A 51 13.63 -1.26 -14.39
N VAL A 52 13.66 -1.67 -13.13
CA VAL A 52 13.69 -3.10 -12.75
C VAL A 52 12.40 -3.80 -13.21
N THR A 53 11.23 -3.21 -12.94
CA THR A 53 9.94 -3.76 -13.38
C THR A 53 9.88 -3.87 -14.91
N LEU A 54 10.31 -2.82 -15.61
CA LEU A 54 10.31 -2.81 -17.08
C LEU A 54 11.27 -3.87 -17.65
N ALA A 55 12.47 -4.02 -17.10
CA ALA A 55 13.43 -5.04 -17.52
C ALA A 55 12.88 -6.45 -17.28
N LEU A 56 12.29 -6.72 -16.11
CA LEU A 56 11.66 -8.00 -15.81
C LEU A 56 10.46 -8.28 -16.71
N ALA A 57 9.65 -7.25 -17.01
CA ALA A 57 8.54 -7.38 -17.96
C ALA A 57 9.02 -7.80 -19.35
N VAL A 58 10.03 -7.10 -19.90
CA VAL A 58 10.59 -7.42 -21.23
C VAL A 58 11.18 -8.83 -21.26
N ILE A 59 11.94 -9.23 -20.24
CA ILE A 59 12.57 -10.54 -20.17
C ILE A 59 11.50 -11.63 -20.00
N ASN A 60 10.61 -11.50 -19.02
CA ASN A 60 9.64 -12.54 -18.68
C ASN A 60 8.59 -12.72 -19.78
N VAL A 61 7.96 -11.63 -20.22
CA VAL A 61 6.96 -11.67 -21.30
C VAL A 61 7.64 -12.10 -22.62
N GLY A 62 8.86 -11.64 -22.88
CA GLY A 62 9.63 -12.08 -24.04
C GLY A 62 9.92 -13.59 -24.03
N MET A 63 10.28 -14.16 -22.88
CA MET A 63 10.46 -15.60 -22.73
C MET A 63 9.15 -16.39 -22.94
N LEU A 64 8.02 -15.86 -22.43
CA LEU A 64 6.72 -16.50 -22.65
C LEU A 64 6.31 -16.49 -24.11
N LEU A 65 6.59 -15.44 -24.86
CA LEU A 65 6.28 -15.36 -26.30
C LEU A 65 7.07 -16.34 -27.16
N VAL A 66 8.22 -16.80 -26.68
CA VAL A 66 9.11 -17.76 -27.40
C VAL A 66 8.92 -19.20 -26.92
N ARG A 67 8.25 -19.39 -25.78
CA ARG A 67 8.01 -20.70 -25.19
C ARG A 67 6.83 -21.39 -25.88
N ASP A 68 7.04 -22.61 -26.39
CA ASP A 68 6.03 -23.37 -27.17
C ASP A 68 4.73 -23.68 -26.42
N ASN A 69 4.79 -23.78 -25.07
CA ASN A 69 3.65 -24.18 -24.23
C ASN A 69 3.01 -23.00 -23.47
N SER A 70 3.33 -21.75 -23.81
CA SER A 70 2.70 -20.58 -23.18
C SER A 70 1.33 -20.32 -23.80
N THR A 71 0.33 -20.06 -22.94
CA THR A 71 -0.99 -19.64 -23.41
C THR A 71 -1.09 -18.11 -23.50
N TRP A 72 -2.03 -17.61 -24.31
CA TRP A 72 -2.29 -16.16 -24.39
C TRP A 72 -2.79 -15.62 -23.06
N GLU A 73 -3.58 -16.40 -22.32
CA GLU A 73 -4.07 -16.07 -21.00
C GLU A 73 -2.92 -15.82 -20.03
N GLU A 74 -1.91 -16.69 -20.00
CA GLU A 74 -0.71 -16.53 -19.17
C GLU A 74 0.07 -15.28 -19.55
N ILE A 75 0.28 -15.02 -20.85
CA ILE A 75 1.02 -13.86 -21.34
C ILE A 75 0.30 -12.56 -20.97
N VAL A 76 -1.02 -12.50 -21.16
CA VAL A 76 -1.84 -11.32 -20.85
C VAL A 76 -1.89 -11.09 -19.34
N PHE A 77 -2.06 -12.14 -18.54
CA PHE A 77 -2.07 -12.03 -17.08
C PHE A 77 -0.76 -11.48 -16.54
N ARG A 78 0.37 -12.13 -16.82
CA ARG A 78 1.69 -11.71 -16.32
C ARG A 78 2.08 -10.34 -16.87
N GLY A 79 1.80 -10.05 -18.13
CA GLY A 79 1.99 -8.72 -18.72
C GLY A 79 1.15 -7.65 -18.03
N GLY A 80 -0.10 -8.00 -17.69
CA GLY A 80 -1.02 -7.16 -16.92
C GLY A 80 -0.50 -6.81 -15.53
N GLN A 81 0.13 -7.74 -14.82
CA GLN A 81 0.73 -7.51 -13.51
C GLN A 81 1.90 -6.51 -13.57
N TYR A 82 2.76 -6.64 -14.56
CA TYR A 82 3.82 -5.65 -14.78
C TYR A 82 3.25 -4.28 -15.11
N LEU A 83 2.21 -4.21 -15.95
CA LEU A 83 1.53 -2.96 -16.27
C LEU A 83 0.88 -2.35 -15.03
N ALA A 84 0.19 -3.16 -14.20
CA ALA A 84 -0.41 -2.71 -12.95
C ALA A 84 0.64 -2.10 -12.01
N MET A 85 1.81 -2.74 -11.86
CA MET A 85 2.92 -2.17 -11.08
C MET A 85 3.38 -0.81 -11.61
N LEU A 86 3.52 -0.67 -12.94
CA LEU A 86 3.90 0.61 -13.56
C LEU A 86 2.82 1.69 -13.36
N LEU A 87 1.55 1.32 -13.35
CA LEU A 87 0.44 2.22 -13.04
C LEU A 87 0.45 2.66 -11.58
N ILE A 88 0.73 1.77 -10.63
CA ILE A 88 0.85 2.10 -9.20
C ILE A 88 1.99 3.10 -8.97
N LEU A 89 3.13 2.95 -9.64
CA LEU A 89 4.23 3.92 -9.60
C LEU A 89 3.80 5.32 -10.09
N LYS A 90 2.95 5.36 -11.12
CA LYS A 90 2.40 6.62 -11.66
C LYS A 90 1.27 7.19 -10.82
N ALA A 91 0.47 6.34 -10.18
CA ALA A 91 -0.69 6.74 -9.39
C ALA A 91 -0.31 7.70 -8.26
N GLN A 92 0.81 7.49 -7.56
CA GLN A 92 1.29 8.39 -6.52
C GLN A 92 1.58 9.79 -7.05
N ILE A 93 2.21 9.89 -8.22
CA ILE A 93 2.50 11.17 -8.88
C ILE A 93 1.18 11.84 -9.33
N PHE A 94 0.25 11.05 -9.84
CA PHE A 94 -1.07 11.52 -10.26
C PHE A 94 -1.88 12.08 -9.07
N LEU A 95 -1.96 11.34 -7.97
CA LEU A 95 -2.65 11.77 -6.73
C LEU A 95 -2.11 13.10 -6.24
N ARG A 96 -0.79 13.24 -6.19
CA ARG A 96 -0.14 14.48 -5.79
C ARG A 96 -0.47 15.65 -6.72
N LYS A 97 -0.39 15.45 -8.04
CA LYS A 97 -0.63 16.51 -9.03
C LYS A 97 -2.10 16.89 -9.13
N ARG A 98 -3.00 15.91 -9.14
CA ARG A 98 -4.43 16.12 -9.41
C ARG A 98 -5.23 16.48 -8.17
N PHE A 99 -4.96 15.82 -7.06
CA PHE A 99 -5.73 15.96 -5.82
C PHE A 99 -4.95 16.67 -4.71
N LYS A 100 -3.68 17.03 -4.95
CA LYS A 100 -2.80 17.65 -3.95
C LYS A 100 -2.67 16.80 -2.67
N VAL A 101 -2.82 15.50 -2.80
CA VAL A 101 -2.70 14.52 -1.72
C VAL A 101 -1.31 13.91 -1.74
N ASP A 102 -0.54 14.13 -0.68
CA ASP A 102 0.77 13.52 -0.50
C ASP A 102 0.67 12.29 0.41
N VAL A 103 1.10 11.14 -0.10
CA VAL A 103 1.27 9.93 0.70
C VAL A 103 2.60 10.05 1.47
N PRO A 104 2.64 9.79 2.78
CA PRO A 104 3.89 9.80 3.55
C PRO A 104 4.96 8.93 2.88
N ALA A 105 6.20 9.43 2.77
CA ALA A 105 7.24 8.73 2.00
C ALA A 105 7.52 7.30 2.51
N ALA A 106 7.46 7.08 3.82
CA ALA A 106 7.61 5.74 4.39
C ALA A 106 6.47 4.81 3.93
N LEU A 107 5.22 5.28 4.01
CA LEU A 107 4.05 4.52 3.56
C LEU A 107 4.11 4.27 2.05
N SER A 108 4.51 5.27 1.25
CA SER A 108 4.75 5.10 -0.19
C SER A 108 5.73 3.99 -0.50
N VAL A 109 6.87 3.97 0.21
CA VAL A 109 7.90 2.93 0.02
C VAL A 109 7.35 1.56 0.36
N VAL A 110 6.65 1.43 1.48
CA VAL A 110 6.07 0.15 1.92
C VAL A 110 5.02 -0.35 0.94
N ILE A 111 4.11 0.53 0.48
CA ILE A 111 3.11 0.18 -0.56
C ILE A 111 3.79 -0.28 -1.86
N LEU A 112 4.84 0.42 -2.29
CA LEU A 112 5.54 0.05 -3.53
C LEU A 112 6.29 -1.28 -3.42
N LEU A 113 6.94 -1.53 -2.29
CA LEU A 113 7.60 -2.81 -2.04
C LEU A 113 6.58 -3.94 -1.95
N PHE A 114 5.46 -3.73 -1.28
CA PHE A 114 4.36 -4.69 -1.23
C PHE A 114 3.80 -4.98 -2.61
N ALA A 115 3.44 -3.95 -3.38
CA ALA A 115 2.93 -4.11 -4.74
C ALA A 115 3.94 -4.81 -5.66
N PHE A 116 5.23 -4.51 -5.54
CA PHE A 116 6.29 -5.20 -6.26
C PHE A 116 6.36 -6.68 -5.87
N SER A 117 6.25 -6.98 -4.57
CA SER A 117 6.25 -8.37 -4.06
C SER A 117 5.04 -9.16 -4.54
N ALA A 118 3.86 -8.55 -4.57
CA ALA A 118 2.64 -9.23 -5.02
C ALA A 118 2.62 -9.38 -6.56
N LEU A 119 2.76 -8.28 -7.31
CA LEU A 119 2.54 -8.27 -8.75
C LEU A 119 3.75 -8.78 -9.54
N VAL A 120 4.97 -8.36 -9.17
CA VAL A 120 6.16 -8.68 -9.94
C VAL A 120 6.78 -10.00 -9.50
N LEU A 121 7.00 -10.18 -8.20
CA LEU A 121 7.54 -11.45 -7.69
C LEU A 121 6.45 -12.51 -7.63
N GLY A 122 5.29 -12.20 -7.09
CA GLY A 122 4.15 -13.11 -6.92
C GLY A 122 3.70 -13.70 -8.25
N ASP A 123 3.01 -12.89 -9.03
CA ASP A 123 2.44 -13.32 -10.31
C ASP A 123 3.45 -13.30 -11.45
N GLY A 124 4.24 -12.24 -11.57
CA GLY A 124 5.19 -12.06 -12.68
C GLY A 124 6.26 -13.15 -12.71
N LEU A 125 6.85 -13.50 -11.57
CA LEU A 125 7.91 -14.51 -11.44
C LEU A 125 7.42 -15.81 -10.80
N ASP A 126 6.12 -15.97 -10.63
CA ASP A 126 5.48 -17.20 -10.15
C ASP A 126 5.87 -17.61 -8.72
N PHE A 127 6.05 -16.64 -7.81
CA PHE A 127 6.36 -16.95 -6.41
C PHE A 127 5.17 -17.57 -5.69
N TYR A 128 3.94 -17.25 -6.06
CA TYR A 128 2.74 -17.92 -5.55
C TYR A 128 2.76 -19.42 -5.85
N GLY A 129 3.17 -19.82 -7.05
CA GLY A 129 3.30 -21.25 -7.40
C GLY A 129 4.53 -21.93 -6.79
N ARG A 130 5.61 -21.19 -6.50
CA ARG A 130 6.86 -21.75 -5.98
C ARG A 130 6.91 -21.85 -4.47
N PHE A 131 6.26 -20.93 -3.76
CA PHE A 131 6.32 -20.79 -2.31
C PHE A 131 4.91 -20.75 -1.72
N THR A 132 4.43 -21.85 -1.23
CA THR A 132 3.07 -22.02 -0.68
C THR A 132 2.72 -21.06 0.48
N TRP A 133 3.72 -20.45 1.11
CA TRP A 133 3.56 -19.48 2.19
C TRP A 133 3.56 -18.02 1.72
N TRP A 134 3.87 -17.78 0.42
CA TRP A 134 4.07 -16.42 -0.10
C TRP A 134 2.82 -15.56 0.03
N ASP A 135 1.71 -16.09 -0.38
CA ASP A 135 0.40 -15.47 -0.30
C ASP A 135 0.00 -15.13 1.13
N SER A 136 0.03 -16.09 2.03
CA SER A 136 -0.26 -15.90 3.45
C SER A 136 0.59 -14.80 4.11
N VAL A 137 1.87 -14.71 3.75
CA VAL A 137 2.75 -13.64 4.24
C VAL A 137 2.31 -12.29 3.70
N LEU A 138 1.95 -12.21 2.43
CA LEU A 138 1.47 -10.95 1.83
C LEU A 138 0.16 -10.51 2.47
N HIS A 139 -0.80 -11.41 2.72
CA HIS A 139 -2.05 -11.08 3.42
C HIS A 139 -1.78 -10.57 4.85
N GLY A 140 -0.92 -11.22 5.63
CA GLY A 140 -0.54 -10.70 6.95
C GLY A 140 0.08 -9.30 6.91
N PHE A 141 0.91 -8.99 5.88
CA PHE A 141 1.46 -7.66 5.67
C PHE A 141 0.44 -6.67 5.11
N SER A 142 -0.51 -7.10 4.27
CA SER A 142 -1.57 -6.24 3.74
C SER A 142 -2.42 -5.67 4.85
N GLY A 143 -2.81 -6.47 5.84
CA GLY A 143 -3.54 -6.03 7.01
C GLY A 143 -2.85 -4.92 7.78
N VAL A 144 -1.53 -5.03 7.95
CA VAL A 144 -0.70 -3.98 8.57
C VAL A 144 -0.68 -2.72 7.71
N ILE A 145 -0.39 -2.85 6.42
CA ILE A 145 -0.26 -1.72 5.49
C ILE A 145 -1.58 -0.98 5.33
N LEU A 146 -2.68 -1.70 5.15
CA LEU A 146 -4.01 -1.13 5.00
C LEU A 146 -4.45 -0.38 6.26
N SER A 147 -4.08 -0.85 7.45
CA SER A 147 -4.30 -0.10 8.68
C SER A 147 -3.53 1.21 8.72
N PHE A 148 -2.29 1.27 8.23
CA PHE A 148 -1.56 2.53 8.09
C PHE A 148 -2.14 3.43 6.99
N VAL A 149 -2.66 2.85 5.92
CA VAL A 149 -3.43 3.60 4.89
C VAL A 149 -4.70 4.19 5.50
N ALA A 150 -5.42 3.44 6.33
CA ALA A 150 -6.60 3.92 7.05
C ALA A 150 -6.26 5.09 7.99
N LEU A 151 -5.16 5.00 8.74
CA LEU A 151 -4.65 6.12 9.56
C LEU A 151 -4.34 7.35 8.71
N TRP A 152 -3.66 7.16 7.60
CA TRP A 152 -3.36 8.24 6.67
C TRP A 152 -4.65 8.85 6.07
N LEU A 153 -5.62 8.03 5.70
CA LEU A 153 -6.90 8.49 5.16
C LEU A 153 -7.68 9.34 6.16
N ILE A 154 -7.74 8.92 7.43
CA ILE A 154 -8.30 9.74 8.52
C ILE A 154 -7.65 11.12 8.53
N HIS A 155 -6.33 11.17 8.45
CA HIS A 155 -5.59 12.43 8.44
C HIS A 155 -5.93 13.31 7.23
N VAL A 156 -6.04 12.70 6.04
CA VAL A 156 -6.44 13.41 4.81
C VAL A 156 -7.84 14.03 4.94
N ILE A 157 -8.80 13.23 5.45
CA ILE A 157 -10.18 13.69 5.65
C ILE A 157 -10.25 14.82 6.68
N MET A 158 -9.50 14.70 7.77
CA MET A 158 -9.47 15.71 8.84
C MET A 158 -8.80 17.01 8.38
N ALA A 159 -7.73 16.94 7.60
CA ALA A 159 -7.03 18.11 7.08
C ALA A 159 -7.86 18.94 6.08
N GLY A 160 -8.87 18.33 5.45
CA GLY A 160 -9.80 19.00 4.54
C GLY A 160 -11.01 19.66 5.20
N ASN A 161 -11.17 19.51 6.52
CA ASN A 161 -12.33 20.04 7.26
C ASN A 161 -11.90 21.09 8.30
N ASP A 162 -12.55 22.25 8.28
CA ASP A 162 -12.34 23.31 9.27
C ASP A 162 -12.89 22.95 10.67
N LYS A 163 -13.60 21.82 10.78
CA LYS A 163 -14.13 21.30 12.04
C LYS A 163 -13.31 20.12 12.52
N TYR A 164 -12.83 20.21 13.75
CA TYR A 164 -12.16 19.10 14.41
C TYR A 164 -13.11 17.93 14.62
N ILE A 165 -12.89 16.83 13.90
CA ILE A 165 -13.56 15.57 14.16
C ILE A 165 -12.67 14.78 15.13
N TYR A 166 -13.15 14.63 16.37
CA TYR A 166 -12.45 13.87 17.39
C TYR A 166 -12.87 12.41 17.33
N PHE A 167 -11.95 11.53 16.93
CA PHE A 167 -12.15 10.10 17.03
C PHE A 167 -11.69 9.59 18.40
N ASN A 168 -12.57 8.92 19.12
CA ASN A 168 -12.14 8.22 20.33
C ASN A 168 -11.32 6.97 19.96
N LYS A 169 -10.55 6.47 20.93
CA LYS A 169 -9.65 5.33 20.71
C LYS A 169 -10.38 4.04 20.28
N TYR A 170 -11.61 3.83 20.71
CA TYR A 170 -12.40 2.65 20.34
C TYR A 170 -12.89 2.73 18.90
N PHE A 171 -13.33 3.90 18.48
CA PHE A 171 -13.67 4.13 17.08
C PHE A 171 -12.45 3.97 16.17
N LEU A 172 -11.27 4.46 16.59
CA LEU A 172 -10.04 4.29 15.84
C LEU A 172 -9.72 2.80 15.62
N VAL A 173 -9.76 1.99 16.67
CA VAL A 173 -9.55 0.53 16.59
C VAL A 173 -10.54 -0.11 15.61
N LEU A 174 -11.83 0.18 15.80
CA LEU A 174 -12.89 -0.37 14.95
C LEU A 174 -12.67 0.01 13.47
N PHE A 175 -12.35 1.28 13.22
CA PHE A 175 -12.14 1.78 11.85
C PHE A 175 -10.93 1.11 11.17
N LEU A 176 -9.79 0.99 11.87
CA LEU A 176 -8.59 0.36 11.33
C LEU A 176 -8.85 -1.10 10.94
N VAL A 177 -9.49 -1.85 11.86
CA VAL A 177 -9.80 -3.27 11.64
C VAL A 177 -10.82 -3.44 10.51
N MET A 178 -11.92 -2.70 10.53
CA MET A 178 -12.98 -2.82 9.53
C MET A 178 -12.54 -2.34 8.14
N PHE A 179 -11.74 -1.28 8.06
CA PHE A 179 -11.19 -0.79 6.80
C PHE A 179 -10.26 -1.84 6.18
N SER A 180 -9.33 -2.37 6.97
CA SER A 180 -8.35 -3.34 6.49
C SER A 180 -9.03 -4.64 6.05
N LEU A 181 -9.89 -5.20 6.88
CA LEU A 181 -10.67 -6.40 6.55
C LEU A 181 -11.59 -6.19 5.34
N GLY A 182 -12.23 -5.01 5.25
CA GLY A 182 -13.06 -4.67 4.09
C GLY A 182 -12.27 -4.59 2.79
N MET A 183 -11.05 -4.04 2.83
CA MET A 183 -10.17 -4.01 1.66
C MET A 183 -9.65 -5.39 1.28
N GLY A 184 -9.31 -6.25 2.27
CA GLY A 184 -9.00 -7.66 2.03
C GLY A 184 -10.16 -8.41 1.39
N ALA A 185 -11.38 -8.24 1.91
CA ALA A 185 -12.58 -8.84 1.30
C ALA A 185 -12.84 -8.33 -0.13
N CYS A 186 -12.55 -7.06 -0.42
CA CYS A 186 -12.61 -6.54 -1.79
C CYS A 186 -11.60 -7.24 -2.71
N TRP A 187 -10.41 -7.55 -2.19
CA TRP A 187 -9.40 -8.29 -2.94
C TRP A 187 -9.88 -9.70 -3.26
N GLU A 188 -10.39 -10.43 -2.29
CA GLU A 188 -10.98 -11.76 -2.49
C GLU A 188 -12.12 -11.77 -3.54
N ILE A 189 -12.94 -10.71 -3.56
CA ILE A 189 -13.97 -10.54 -4.60
C ILE A 189 -13.34 -10.34 -5.98
N VAL A 190 -12.21 -9.65 -6.07
CA VAL A 190 -11.46 -9.49 -7.34
C VAL A 190 -10.94 -10.84 -7.80
N GLU A 191 -10.32 -11.64 -6.93
CA GLU A 191 -9.82 -12.97 -7.26
C GLU A 191 -10.93 -13.91 -7.68
N TYR A 192 -12.03 -13.96 -6.92
CA TYR A 192 -13.21 -14.74 -7.30
C TYR A 192 -13.75 -14.36 -8.67
N THR A 193 -13.84 -13.07 -8.94
CA THR A 193 -14.36 -12.58 -10.23
C THR A 193 -13.40 -12.95 -11.36
N TYR A 194 -12.11 -12.81 -11.11
CA TYR A 194 -11.07 -13.14 -12.09
C TYR A 194 -11.08 -14.64 -12.41
N ASP A 195 -11.09 -15.51 -11.39
CA ASP A 195 -11.16 -16.97 -11.56
C ASP A 195 -12.42 -17.40 -12.31
N SER A 196 -13.56 -16.77 -11.99
CA SER A 196 -14.84 -17.06 -12.66
C SER A 196 -14.85 -16.68 -14.15
N LEU A 197 -14.10 -15.65 -14.54
CA LEU A 197 -14.03 -15.18 -15.93
C LEU A 197 -12.93 -15.84 -16.74
N SER A 198 -11.81 -16.16 -16.10
CA SER A 198 -10.57 -16.60 -16.78
C SER A 198 -10.28 -18.09 -16.58
N GLY A 199 -11.03 -18.79 -15.70
CA GLY A 199 -10.78 -20.20 -15.38
C GLY A 199 -9.45 -20.43 -14.68
N THR A 200 -8.97 -19.43 -13.93
CA THR A 200 -7.74 -19.49 -13.12
C THR A 200 -8.03 -20.01 -11.72
N ASN A 201 -7.03 -20.10 -10.88
CA ASN A 201 -7.12 -20.61 -9.50
C ASN A 201 -6.38 -19.65 -8.53
N THR A 202 -6.68 -18.36 -8.62
CA THR A 202 -6.07 -17.35 -7.74
C THR A 202 -6.54 -17.49 -6.30
N GLN A 203 -7.83 -17.84 -6.08
CA GLN A 203 -8.39 -18.17 -4.76
C GLN A 203 -8.03 -19.58 -4.26
N GLN A 204 -7.18 -20.33 -4.96
CA GLN A 204 -6.77 -21.68 -4.59
C GLN A 204 -7.93 -22.62 -4.22
N PHE A 205 -9.10 -22.43 -4.86
CA PHE A 205 -10.28 -23.29 -4.66
C PHE A 205 -10.18 -24.64 -5.37
N MET A 206 -9.13 -24.85 -6.13
CA MET A 206 -8.76 -26.12 -6.76
C MET A 206 -7.44 -26.63 -6.21
N ALA A 207 -7.30 -27.96 -6.08
CA ALA A 207 -6.04 -28.60 -5.75
C ALA A 207 -5.12 -28.55 -6.97
N SER A 208 -4.15 -27.65 -6.97
CA SER A 208 -3.15 -27.58 -8.03
C SER A 208 -2.09 -28.66 -7.88
N THR A 209 -1.82 -29.38 -8.93
CA THR A 209 -0.75 -30.39 -8.96
C THR A 209 0.63 -29.78 -9.26
N THR A 210 0.66 -28.60 -9.88
CA THR A 210 1.88 -27.92 -10.31
C THR A 210 2.19 -26.66 -9.51
N GLY A 211 1.24 -26.19 -8.68
CA GLY A 211 1.33 -24.91 -7.97
C GLY A 211 1.09 -23.68 -8.86
N SER A 212 0.88 -23.86 -10.17
CA SER A 212 0.59 -22.76 -11.09
C SER A 212 -0.89 -22.40 -11.07
N ILE A 213 -1.23 -21.14 -11.05
CA ILE A 213 -2.62 -20.65 -11.17
C ILE A 213 -3.25 -20.91 -12.56
N PHE A 214 -2.45 -21.35 -13.52
CA PHE A 214 -2.86 -21.73 -14.90
C PHE A 214 -2.85 -23.25 -15.15
N ALA A 215 -2.82 -24.07 -14.10
CA ALA A 215 -2.75 -25.52 -14.27
C ALA A 215 -4.09 -26.05 -14.83
N ALA A 216 -4.03 -26.63 -16.02
CA ALA A 216 -5.20 -27.21 -16.70
C ALA A 216 -5.72 -28.51 -16.04
N GLU A 217 -4.98 -29.08 -15.10
CA GLU A 217 -5.26 -30.37 -14.45
C GLU A 217 -5.72 -30.22 -12.99
N ASP A 218 -6.12 -29.02 -12.59
CA ASP A 218 -6.54 -28.74 -11.23
C ASP A 218 -7.87 -29.45 -10.92
N VAL A 219 -7.95 -30.05 -9.75
CA VAL A 219 -9.13 -30.74 -9.26
C VAL A 219 -9.90 -29.83 -8.30
N PRO A 220 -11.19 -29.56 -8.54
CA PRO A 220 -11.98 -28.73 -7.64
C PRO A 220 -12.02 -29.29 -6.22
N LEU A 221 -11.72 -28.46 -5.24
CA LEU A 221 -11.88 -28.77 -3.83
C LEU A 221 -13.35 -28.71 -3.44
N CYS A 222 -13.74 -29.48 -2.43
CA CYS A 222 -15.15 -29.56 -2.01
C CYS A 222 -15.34 -28.97 -0.61
N GLY A 223 -16.49 -28.30 -0.42
CA GLY A 223 -16.94 -27.83 0.88
C GLY A 223 -15.95 -26.88 1.57
N HIS A 224 -15.60 -27.19 2.80
CA HIS A 224 -14.74 -26.35 3.62
C HIS A 224 -13.31 -26.17 3.07
N ALA A 225 -12.82 -27.16 2.32
CA ALA A 225 -11.48 -27.09 1.73
C ALA A 225 -11.39 -26.00 0.65
N ALA A 226 -12.45 -25.79 -0.13
CA ALA A 226 -12.51 -24.76 -1.16
C ALA A 226 -12.53 -23.33 -0.61
N LEU A 227 -12.96 -23.16 0.65
CA LEU A 227 -13.00 -21.86 1.33
C LEU A 227 -11.75 -21.56 2.15
N ARG A 228 -10.83 -22.52 2.25
CA ARG A 228 -9.71 -22.43 3.21
C ARG A 228 -8.81 -21.25 2.92
N ASP A 229 -8.44 -21.06 1.69
CA ASP A 229 -7.51 -20.01 1.26
C ASP A 229 -8.09 -18.64 1.57
N THR A 230 -9.20 -18.28 0.94
CA THR A 230 -9.94 -17.02 1.19
C THR A 230 -10.15 -16.72 2.68
N MET A 231 -10.55 -17.71 3.47
CA MET A 231 -10.79 -17.50 4.90
C MET A 231 -9.48 -17.33 5.69
N THR A 232 -8.41 -18.02 5.30
CA THR A 232 -7.09 -17.86 5.92
C THR A 232 -6.56 -16.46 5.64
N ASP A 233 -6.70 -15.96 4.44
CA ASP A 233 -6.23 -14.65 4.01
C ASP A 233 -6.97 -13.51 4.71
N LEU A 234 -8.28 -13.62 4.82
CA LEU A 234 -9.07 -12.68 5.64
C LEU A 234 -8.69 -12.72 7.13
N ILE A 235 -8.37 -13.90 7.67
CA ILE A 235 -7.88 -14.03 9.06
C ILE A 235 -6.51 -13.38 9.22
N LEU A 236 -5.61 -13.54 8.26
CA LEU A 236 -4.28 -12.93 8.29
C LEU A 236 -4.35 -11.41 8.14
N ASP A 237 -5.21 -10.89 7.27
CA ASP A 237 -5.52 -9.46 7.18
C ASP A 237 -6.04 -8.91 8.51
N LEU A 238 -6.98 -9.64 9.14
CA LEU A 238 -7.53 -9.28 10.45
C LEU A 238 -6.45 -9.25 11.53
N VAL A 239 -5.57 -10.24 11.58
CA VAL A 239 -4.47 -10.32 12.56
C VAL A 239 -3.49 -9.16 12.36
N GLY A 240 -3.09 -8.89 11.11
CA GLY A 240 -2.23 -7.76 10.77
C GLY A 240 -2.85 -6.42 11.17
N ALA A 241 -4.12 -6.22 10.85
CA ALA A 241 -4.87 -5.01 11.21
C ALA A 241 -5.02 -4.86 12.74
N PHE A 242 -5.30 -5.93 13.43
CA PHE A 242 -5.46 -5.92 14.88
C PHE A 242 -4.16 -5.55 15.60
N ALA A 243 -3.02 -6.01 15.12
CA ALA A 243 -1.72 -5.63 15.68
C ALA A 243 -1.49 -4.11 15.61
N VAL A 244 -1.80 -3.47 14.47
CA VAL A 244 -1.72 -2.01 14.31
C VAL A 244 -2.77 -1.29 15.16
N ALA A 245 -3.99 -1.82 15.23
CA ALA A 245 -5.07 -1.25 16.02
C ALA A 245 -4.75 -1.23 17.52
N VAL A 246 -4.19 -2.32 18.06
CA VAL A 246 -3.70 -2.41 19.45
C VAL A 246 -2.59 -1.37 19.69
N TYR A 247 -1.62 -1.28 18.79
CA TYR A 247 -0.59 -0.23 18.87
C TYR A 247 -1.22 1.16 18.86
N GLY A 248 -2.16 1.43 17.96
CA GLY A 248 -2.88 2.70 17.85
C GLY A 248 -3.68 3.04 19.11
N PHE A 249 -4.31 2.04 19.74
CA PHE A 249 -5.05 2.20 20.98
C PHE A 249 -4.16 2.72 22.13
N PHE A 250 -3.00 2.11 22.33
CA PHE A 250 -2.06 2.54 23.38
C PHE A 250 -1.35 3.85 23.05
N GLN A 251 -1.17 4.16 21.79
CA GLN A 251 -0.54 5.41 21.33
C GLN A 251 -1.52 6.54 21.06
N HIS A 252 -2.83 6.34 21.28
CA HIS A 252 -3.89 7.28 20.93
C HIS A 252 -3.63 8.72 21.43
N ASN A 253 -3.23 8.90 22.68
CA ASN A 253 -2.94 10.21 23.25
C ASN A 253 -1.75 10.88 22.57
N ARG A 254 -0.69 10.13 22.27
CA ARG A 254 0.48 10.64 21.52
C ARG A 254 0.13 10.98 20.08
N LEU A 255 -0.72 10.19 19.43
CA LEU A 255 -1.23 10.48 18.09
C LEU A 255 -2.07 11.75 18.10
N LYS A 256 -2.91 11.95 19.12
CA LYS A 256 -3.71 13.16 19.33
C LYS A 256 -2.83 14.40 19.51
N GLU A 257 -1.81 14.35 20.38
CA GLU A 257 -0.88 15.47 20.61
C GLU A 257 -0.11 15.84 19.35
N ARG A 258 0.36 14.84 18.60
CA ARG A 258 1.04 15.03 17.32
C ARG A 258 0.13 15.65 16.27
N TYR A 259 -1.12 15.22 16.24
CA TYR A 259 -2.13 15.78 15.37
C TYR A 259 -2.44 17.25 15.73
N ALA A 260 -2.67 17.54 17.00
CA ALA A 260 -2.92 18.92 17.47
C ALA A 260 -1.72 19.84 17.18
N PHE A 261 -0.50 19.34 17.30
CA PHE A 261 0.71 20.07 16.91
C PHE A 261 0.77 20.33 15.40
N ALA A 262 0.46 19.33 14.57
CA ALA A 262 0.42 19.47 13.12
C ALA A 262 -0.61 20.50 12.67
N VAL A 263 -1.79 20.53 13.30
CA VAL A 263 -2.85 21.52 13.03
C VAL A 263 -2.39 22.92 13.40
N ARG A 264 -1.77 23.10 14.56
CA ARG A 264 -1.23 24.43 14.96
C ARG A 264 -0.18 24.95 13.99
N LEU A 265 0.64 24.08 13.41
CA LEU A 265 1.59 24.46 12.36
C LEU A 265 0.90 24.90 11.07
N MET A 266 -0.31 24.39 10.80
CA MET A 266 -1.11 24.83 9.65
C MET A 266 -1.76 26.20 9.85
N GLU A 267 -2.01 26.61 11.10
CA GLU A 267 -2.55 27.93 11.46
C GLU A 267 -1.50 29.05 11.36
N ILE A 268 -0.21 28.70 11.21
CA ILE A 268 0.85 29.67 10.96
C ILE A 268 0.68 30.23 9.55
N ASP A 269 0.51 31.55 9.46
CA ASP A 269 0.38 32.25 8.18
C ASP A 269 1.69 32.21 7.41
N TRP A 270 1.73 31.35 6.41
CA TRP A 270 2.89 31.16 5.55
C TRP A 270 3.10 32.31 4.56
N GLU A 271 2.11 33.21 4.40
CA GLU A 271 2.23 34.41 3.59
C GLU A 271 3.20 35.42 4.22
N GLU A 272 3.33 35.42 5.56
CA GLU A 272 4.32 36.27 6.26
C GLU A 272 5.76 35.76 6.14
N MET A 273 5.96 34.47 5.80
CA MET A 273 7.29 33.86 5.74
C MET A 273 7.96 33.86 4.36
N GLY A 274 7.39 34.61 3.41
CA GLY A 274 7.97 34.79 2.09
C GLY A 274 7.68 33.64 1.12
N GLU A 275 7.37 33.98 -0.12
CA GLU A 275 7.18 33.04 -1.23
C GLU A 275 8.42 32.17 -1.40
N VAL A 276 8.33 30.90 -1.08
CA VAL A 276 9.31 29.93 -1.53
C VAL A 276 9.08 29.75 -3.03
N LYS A 277 9.87 30.44 -3.82
CA LYS A 277 9.90 30.26 -5.28
C LYS A 277 10.27 28.81 -5.63
N ASP A 278 9.48 28.24 -6.56
CA ASP A 278 9.68 26.90 -7.13
C ASP A 278 11.08 26.69 -7.74
#